data_343de99fde97dd8c397696006d17ca48
#
_entry.id   343de99fde97dd8c397696006d17ca48
#
_cell.length_a   1.000
_cell.length_b   1.000
_cell.length_c   1.000
_cell.angle_alpha   90.00
_cell.angle_beta   90.00
_cell.angle_gamma   90.00
#
_symmetry.space_group_name_H-M   'P 1'
#
loop_
_entity.id
_entity.type
_entity.pdbx_description
1 polymer ?
#
loop_
_entity_poly.entity_id
_entity_poly.type
_entity_poly.pdbx_seq_one_letter_code
_entity_poly.pdbx_strand_id
1 'polypeptide(L)'
;MVSDKTENVRRILTYVVNENATVRETLEAEYRKGNVWTTEELRRDFEVLAFAAPYVVVKRRTDNVNGSIMFQHAPRLYFDFQPE
;
A
#
# COMPACT_ATOMS: atom_id res chain seq x y z
N MET A 1 26.92 -3.04 3.67
CA MET A 1 26.49 -3.42 3.92
C MET A 1 26.49 -3.76 4.29
N VAL A 2 26.22 -3.73 4.41
CA VAL A 2 25.91 -4.22 4.68
C VAL A 2 25.75 -4.50 4.84
N SER A 3 25.95 -4.67 4.76
CA SER A 3 25.50 -5.09 4.86
C SER A 3 25.07 -5.50 4.87
N ASP A 4 25.75 -5.49 4.80
CA ASP A 4 24.67 -5.89 4.29
C ASP A 4 23.81 -6.95 4.96
N LYS A 5 24.21 -8.17 5.34
CA LYS A 5 23.39 -9.16 6.00
C LYS A 5 22.94 -8.77 7.38
N THR A 6 23.81 -8.15 8.10
CA THR A 6 23.46 -7.61 9.40
C THR A 6 22.34 -6.61 9.29
N GLU A 7 22.38 -5.84 8.24
CA GLU A 7 21.34 -4.87 8.00
C GLU A 7 20.00 -5.55 7.73
N ASN A 8 20.02 -6.63 7.00
CA ASN A 8 18.80 -7.37 6.74
C ASN A 8 18.19 -7.93 8.00
N VAL A 9 19.03 -8.46 8.88
CA VAL A 9 18.54 -9.00 10.15
C VAL A 9 17.89 -7.90 10.97
N ARG A 10 18.52 -6.76 11.03
CA ARG A 10 17.97 -5.63 11.77
C ARG A 10 16.62 -5.22 11.21
N ARG A 11 16.49 -5.22 9.91
CA ARG A 11 15.24 -4.87 9.26
C ARG A 11 14.14 -5.85 9.60
N ILE A 12 14.47 -7.12 9.65
CA ILE A 12 13.51 -8.15 10.00
C ILE A 12 13.01 -7.96 11.42
N LEU A 13 13.90 -7.64 12.33
CA LEU A 13 13.50 -7.37 13.70
C LEU A 13 12.59 -6.18 13.80
N THR A 14 12.86 -5.16 13.02
CA THR A 14 12.01 -3.98 12.98
C THR A 14 10.61 -4.34 12.51
N TYR A 15 10.50 -5.20 11.53
CA TYR A 15 9.20 -5.66 11.06
C TYR A 15 8.42 -6.32 12.18
N VAL A 16 9.08 -7.17 12.96
CA VAL A 16 8.41 -7.87 14.04
C VAL A 16 7.83 -6.89 15.06
N VAL A 17 8.59 -5.84 15.35
CA VAL A 17 8.18 -4.88 16.37
C VAL A 17 7.20 -3.85 15.83
N ASN A 18 7.44 -3.33 14.63
CA ASN A 18 6.65 -2.24 14.07
C ASN A 18 6.15 -2.60 12.68
N GLU A 19 5.55 -3.74 12.58
CA GLU A 19 5.24 -4.35 11.30
C GLU A 19 4.42 -3.42 10.40
N ASN A 20 3.31 -2.90 10.91
CA ASN A 20 2.41 -2.11 10.09
C ASN A 20 3.07 -0.81 9.62
N ALA A 21 3.75 -0.12 10.53
CA ALA A 21 4.38 1.12 10.17
C ALA A 21 5.50 0.91 9.17
N THR A 22 6.30 -0.15 9.37
CA THR A 22 7.43 -0.40 8.50
C THR A 22 7.00 -0.78 7.10
N VAL A 23 5.98 -1.63 6.98
CA VAL A 23 5.48 -2.03 5.67
C VAL A 23 4.91 -0.83 4.93
N ARG A 24 4.13 0.00 5.63
CA ARG A 24 3.58 1.18 5.00
C ARG A 24 4.67 2.13 4.54
N GLU A 25 5.69 2.34 5.38
CA GLU A 25 6.79 3.22 4.99
C GLU A 25 7.53 2.70 3.77
N THR A 26 7.71 1.39 3.70
CA THR A 26 8.38 0.80 2.54
C THR A 26 7.56 1.04 1.27
N LEU A 27 6.26 0.85 1.34
CA LEU A 27 5.41 1.08 0.19
C LEU A 27 5.38 2.56 -0.19
N GLU A 28 5.37 3.45 0.79
CA GLU A 28 5.37 4.87 0.50
C GLU A 28 6.67 5.30 -0.16
N ALA A 29 7.78 4.67 0.21
CA ALA A 29 9.06 4.97 -0.42
C ALA A 29 9.06 4.51 -1.87
N GLU A 30 8.40 3.40 -2.15
CA GLU A 30 8.40 2.82 -3.48
C GLU A 30 7.36 3.46 -4.38
N TYR A 31 6.17 3.77 -3.85
CA TYR A 31 5.03 4.22 -4.64
C TYR A 31 4.61 5.65 -4.35
N ARG A 32 5.40 6.38 -3.55
CA ARG A 32 5.12 7.75 -3.16
C ARG A 32 4.19 7.82 -1.97
N LYS A 33 4.38 8.86 -1.19
CA LYS A 33 3.71 8.98 0.08
C LYS A 33 2.20 9.14 -0.05
N GLY A 34 1.71 9.73 -1.08
CA GLY A 34 0.28 9.90 -1.28
C GLY A 34 -0.41 8.75 -1.97
N ASN A 35 0.30 7.64 -2.24
CA ASN A 35 -0.22 6.53 -3.01
C ASN A 35 -0.29 5.24 -2.22
N VAL A 36 -0.45 5.33 -0.92
CA VAL A 36 -0.62 4.16 -0.05
C VAL A 36 -1.77 4.47 0.91
N TRP A 37 -2.73 3.58 0.98
CA TRP A 37 -3.96 3.79 1.75
C TRP A 37 -4.23 2.61 2.67
N THR A 38 -4.74 2.88 3.86
CA THR A 38 -5.40 1.86 4.67
C THR A 38 -6.80 1.64 4.10
N THR A 39 -7.50 0.63 4.63
CA THR A 39 -8.86 0.36 4.17
C THR A 39 -9.77 1.57 4.41
N GLU A 40 -9.63 2.21 5.56
CA GLU A 40 -10.45 3.38 5.87
C GLU A 40 -10.12 4.55 4.96
N GLU A 41 -8.83 4.76 4.73
CA GLU A 41 -8.41 5.85 3.84
C GLU A 41 -8.88 5.59 2.42
N LEU A 42 -8.83 4.33 2.00
CA LEU A 42 -9.30 3.98 0.67
C LEU A 42 -10.78 4.30 0.52
N ARG A 43 -11.58 3.91 1.50
CA ARG A 43 -13.03 4.17 1.44
C ARG A 43 -13.34 5.66 1.42
N ARG A 44 -12.52 6.44 2.11
CA ARG A 44 -12.74 7.88 2.15
C ARG A 44 -12.47 8.50 0.78
N ASP A 45 -11.44 8.03 0.08
CA ASP A 45 -10.99 8.67 -1.14
C ASP A 45 -11.50 7.98 -2.40
N PHE A 46 -11.94 6.74 -2.30
CA PHE A 46 -12.34 5.93 -3.46
C PHE A 46 -13.61 5.17 -3.18
N GLU A 47 -14.32 4.87 -4.25
CA GLU A 47 -15.42 3.90 -4.23
C GLU A 47 -14.92 2.60 -4.82
N VAL A 48 -15.07 1.50 -4.07
CA VAL A 48 -14.63 0.18 -4.55
C VAL A 48 -15.71 -0.37 -5.47
N LEU A 49 -15.31 -0.71 -6.67
CA LEU A 49 -16.24 -1.22 -7.68
C LEU A 49 -16.18 -2.73 -7.81
N ALA A 50 -14.99 -3.31 -7.73
CA ALA A 50 -14.83 -4.75 -7.90
C ALA A 50 -13.46 -5.19 -7.38
N PHE A 51 -13.35 -6.46 -7.07
CA PHE A 51 -12.07 -7.07 -6.73
C PHE A 51 -11.64 -7.99 -7.86
N ALA A 52 -10.41 -7.84 -8.27
CA ALA A 52 -9.80 -8.69 -9.29
C ALA A 52 -8.34 -8.88 -8.90
N ALA A 53 -8.14 -9.72 -7.87
CA ALA A 53 -6.82 -9.89 -7.26
C ALA A 53 -5.75 -10.08 -8.32
N PRO A 54 -4.61 -9.43 -8.17
CA PRO A 54 -4.16 -8.65 -7.02
C PRO A 54 -4.61 -7.20 -7.03
N TYR A 55 -5.64 -6.87 -7.80
CA TYR A 55 -6.09 -5.50 -7.97
C TYR A 55 -7.48 -5.30 -7.41
N VAL A 56 -7.79 -4.06 -7.08
CA VAL A 56 -9.13 -3.61 -6.76
C VAL A 56 -9.47 -2.54 -7.78
N VAL A 57 -10.62 -2.67 -8.41
CA VAL A 57 -11.11 -1.66 -9.34
C VAL A 57 -11.85 -0.62 -8.53
N VAL A 58 -11.47 0.64 -8.71
CA VAL A 58 -11.98 1.72 -7.87
C VAL A 58 -12.34 2.93 -8.73
N LYS A 59 -13.13 3.82 -8.13
CA LYS A 59 -13.41 5.13 -8.70
C LYS A 59 -13.00 6.18 -7.68
N ARG A 60 -12.14 7.10 -8.10
CA ARG A 60 -11.70 8.17 -7.21
C ARG A 60 -12.83 9.17 -7.02
N ARG A 61 -13.16 9.46 -5.76
CA ARG A 61 -14.36 10.26 -5.47
C ARG A 61 -14.21 11.70 -5.86
N THR A 62 -12.99 12.23 -5.83
CA THR A 62 -12.79 13.65 -6.11
C THR A 62 -13.13 14.03 -7.54
N ASP A 63 -12.90 13.13 -8.50
CA ASP A 63 -13.08 13.47 -9.91
C ASP A 63 -13.72 12.34 -10.70
N ASN A 64 -14.20 11.30 -10.01
CA ASN A 64 -14.89 10.16 -10.64
C ASN A 64 -14.03 9.42 -11.66
N VAL A 65 -12.72 9.47 -11.49
CA VAL A 65 -11.81 8.73 -12.38
C VAL A 65 -11.74 7.28 -11.93
N ASN A 66 -12.00 6.38 -12.86
CA ASN A 66 -11.87 4.95 -12.62
C ASN A 66 -10.43 4.53 -12.74
N GLY A 67 -10.07 3.46 -12.02
CA GLY A 67 -8.72 2.94 -12.10
C GLY A 67 -8.58 1.68 -11.29
N SER A 68 -7.35 1.27 -11.08
CA SER A 68 -7.07 0.08 -10.29
C SER A 68 -6.01 0.39 -9.24
N ILE A 69 -6.09 -0.34 -8.15
CA ILE A 69 -5.15 -0.23 -7.03
C ILE A 69 -4.72 -1.63 -6.67
N MET A 70 -3.43 -1.82 -6.41
CA MET A 70 -2.95 -3.08 -5.89
C MET A 70 -3.17 -3.14 -4.39
N PHE A 71 -3.26 -4.35 -3.86
CA PHE A 71 -3.42 -4.49 -2.42
C PHE A 71 -2.63 -5.69 -1.91
N GLN A 72 -2.35 -5.66 -0.62
CA GLN A 72 -1.68 -6.75 0.07
C GLN A 72 -2.37 -6.99 1.39
N HIS A 73 -2.08 -8.15 1.98
CA HIS A 73 -2.60 -8.51 3.29
C HIS A 73 -1.50 -8.41 4.35
N ALA A 74 -1.90 -8.35 5.60
CA ALA A 74 -1.06 -8.50 6.79
C ALA A 74 0.13 -7.57 6.81
N PRO A 75 -0.04 -6.29 6.87
CA PRO A 75 -1.28 -5.54 7.00
C PRO A 75 -1.98 -5.32 5.67
N ARG A 76 -3.29 -5.07 5.73
CA ARG A 76 -4.02 -4.75 4.51
C ARG A 76 -3.74 -3.31 4.13
N LEU A 77 -3.06 -3.14 3.01
CA LEU A 77 -2.75 -1.83 2.47
C LEU A 77 -3.03 -1.82 0.98
N TYR A 78 -3.38 -0.65 0.46
CA TYR A 78 -3.68 -0.43 -0.94
C TYR A 78 -2.70 0.58 -1.49
N PHE A 79 -2.21 0.36 -2.69
CA PHE A 79 -1.14 1.20 -3.22
C PHE A 79 -1.14 1.19 -4.73
N ASP A 80 -0.44 2.17 -5.31
CA ASP A 80 -0.17 2.25 -6.74
C ASP A 80 -1.47 2.39 -7.54
N PHE A 81 -2.20 3.48 -7.29
CA PHE A 81 -3.39 3.78 -8.07
C PHE A 81 -3.00 4.10 -9.51
N GLN A 82 -3.60 3.37 -10.45
CA GLN A 82 -3.39 3.56 -11.87
C GLN A 82 -4.72 3.94 -12.50
N PRO A 83 -4.88 5.20 -12.91
CA PRO A 83 -6.11 5.60 -13.58
C PRO A 83 -6.23 4.93 -14.94
N GLU A 84 -7.47 4.67 -15.31
CA GLU A 84 -7.75 4.10 -16.62
C GLU A 84 -7.46 5.05 -17.72
#